data_5d0ff8f1453044da7d3b70605d206565
#
_entry.id   5d0ff8f1453044da7d3b70605d206565
#
_cell.length_a   1.000
_cell.length_b   1.000
_cell.length_c   1.000
_cell.angle_alpha   90.00
_cell.angle_beta   90.00
_cell.angle_gamma   90.00
#
_symmetry.space_group_name_H-M   'P 1'
#
loop_
_entity.id
_entity.type
_entity.pdbx_description
1 polymer ?
#
loop_
_entity_poly.entity_id
_entity_poly.type
_entity_poly.pdbx_seq_one_letter_code
_entity_poly.pdbx_strand_id
1 'polypeptide(L)'
;MSRAPGNTAAPEIRRGRIYRDLYEKRASGPAVQGDAHLERARIQGDRLEFADSRARETALADGVFLLEIPADIDVAAGDAFSRQFHLGPDSPPYGRFRDLGSEHFGDPLLGFHQRVNQIEQFLLERRFWASDYPPEVARLGEQLTRLSQKVLCAVLSHVGVPERDRRRATGGCSRAAGSYHLTFNHYRPEHRDVGLSSHKDDGFLTILRTTTPGLEVNRKDRWERVPVDPDCFVINFGLSMEILTAPTKAPVAAIMHRVARQGGDRSSFGHFSSSGCAPGMDEGVFRYLPGSGLDRVCGSRELIDENDHEIYAGTDAPGDKRREH
;
A
#
# COMPACT_ATOMS: atom_id res chain seq x y z
N MET A 1 13.38 -50.64 -16.08
CA MET A 1 13.80 -49.31 -16.48
C MET A 1 12.77 -48.31 -15.95
N SER A 2 13.04 -47.78 -14.75
CA SER A 2 12.17 -46.84 -14.05
C SER A 2 12.55 -45.42 -14.48
N ARG A 3 11.60 -44.66 -15.02
CA ARG A 3 11.77 -43.21 -15.30
C ARG A 3 11.62 -42.45 -14.00
N ALA A 4 12.66 -41.71 -13.65
CA ALA A 4 12.63 -40.74 -12.56
C ALA A 4 11.59 -39.65 -12.82
N PRO A 5 10.88 -39.14 -11.78
CA PRO A 5 9.96 -38.04 -11.93
C PRO A 5 10.71 -36.74 -12.26
N GLY A 6 10.27 -36.07 -13.31
CA GLY A 6 10.82 -34.80 -13.77
C GLY A 6 10.77 -33.75 -12.69
N ASN A 7 11.90 -33.14 -12.47
CA ASN A 7 12.13 -31.99 -11.64
C ASN A 7 11.35 -30.76 -12.26
N THR A 8 10.15 -30.49 -11.77
CA THR A 8 9.46 -29.24 -12.09
C THR A 8 10.18 -28.15 -11.33
N ALA A 9 11.18 -27.54 -11.95
CA ALA A 9 11.79 -26.31 -11.46
C ALA A 9 10.68 -25.28 -11.21
N ALA A 10 10.66 -24.74 -10.00
CA ALA A 10 9.80 -23.60 -9.67
C ALA A 10 10.01 -22.51 -10.74
N PRO A 11 8.95 -21.83 -11.21
CA PRO A 11 9.10 -20.81 -12.23
C PRO A 11 10.07 -19.76 -11.72
N GLU A 12 11.19 -19.61 -12.43
CA GLU A 12 12.15 -18.54 -12.23
C GLU A 12 11.38 -17.23 -12.46
N ILE A 13 11.17 -16.46 -11.39
CA ILE A 13 10.55 -15.13 -11.48
C ILE A 13 11.59 -14.25 -12.16
N ARG A 14 11.54 -14.18 -13.47
CA ARG A 14 12.37 -13.27 -14.26
C ARG A 14 11.91 -11.84 -14.01
N ARG A 15 12.87 -10.92 -13.77
CA ARG A 15 12.66 -9.48 -13.68
C ARG A 15 11.64 -9.01 -14.73
N GLY A 16 10.66 -8.23 -14.31
CA GLY A 16 9.59 -7.71 -15.16
C GLY A 16 8.36 -8.63 -15.37
N ARG A 17 8.32 -9.85 -14.82
CA ARG A 17 7.15 -10.75 -14.98
C ARG A 17 6.08 -10.56 -13.91
N ILE A 18 6.46 -10.23 -12.66
CA ILE A 18 5.49 -9.97 -11.58
C ILE A 18 4.56 -8.82 -11.99
N TYR A 19 5.06 -7.88 -12.82
CA TYR A 19 4.36 -6.67 -13.20
C TYR A 19 3.66 -6.79 -14.56
N ARG A 20 4.22 -7.46 -15.56
CA ARG A 20 3.59 -7.58 -16.90
C ARG A 20 2.24 -8.28 -16.83
N ASP A 21 2.13 -9.33 -16.04
CA ASP A 21 0.87 -10.07 -15.90
C ASP A 21 -0.18 -9.30 -15.06
N LEU A 22 0.27 -8.36 -14.20
CA LEU A 22 -0.60 -7.56 -13.33
C LEU A 22 -1.06 -6.25 -13.99
N TYR A 23 -0.24 -5.65 -14.87
CA TYR A 23 -0.42 -4.29 -15.38
C TYR A 23 -0.83 -4.21 -16.86
N GLU A 24 -1.03 -5.29 -17.57
CA GLU A 24 -1.55 -5.27 -18.96
C GLU A 24 -2.90 -4.56 -19.15
N LYS A 25 -3.56 -4.16 -18.04
CA LYS A 25 -4.89 -3.53 -18.04
C LYS A 25 -4.89 -2.05 -17.61
N ARG A 26 -3.81 -1.30 -17.82
CA ARG A 26 -3.72 0.12 -17.40
C ARG A 26 -4.57 1.10 -18.18
N ALA A 27 -4.87 0.82 -19.41
CA ALA A 27 -5.74 1.69 -20.19
C ALA A 27 -7.18 1.58 -19.69
N SER A 28 -7.78 2.71 -19.28
CA SER A 28 -9.21 2.91 -19.10
C SER A 28 -9.97 1.58 -18.84
N GLY A 29 -9.82 1.02 -17.68
CA GLY A 29 -10.52 -0.21 -17.32
C GLY A 29 -12.03 -0.05 -17.47
N PRO A 30 -12.78 -1.15 -17.52
CA PRO A 30 -14.22 -1.13 -17.70
C PRO A 30 -14.90 -0.21 -16.70
N ALA A 31 -16.06 0.33 -17.08
CA ALA A 31 -16.88 1.19 -16.22
C ALA A 31 -17.18 0.50 -14.89
N VAL A 32 -17.26 1.30 -13.83
CA VAL A 32 -17.63 0.84 -12.50
C VAL A 32 -19.01 0.20 -12.50
N GLN A 33 -19.13 -0.96 -11.87
CA GLN A 33 -20.36 -1.78 -11.88
C GLN A 33 -21.18 -1.68 -10.59
N GLY A 34 -20.97 -0.65 -9.77
CA GLY A 34 -21.70 -0.43 -8.53
C GLY A 34 -20.79 -0.15 -7.35
N ASP A 35 -21.36 -0.23 -6.16
CA ASP A 35 -20.63 -0.02 -4.92
C ASP A 35 -20.14 -1.35 -4.35
N ALA A 36 -18.92 -1.34 -3.83
CA ALA A 36 -18.32 -2.50 -3.20
C ALA A 36 -18.99 -2.75 -1.84
N HIS A 37 -19.42 -3.99 -1.62
CA HIS A 37 -19.73 -4.43 -0.28
C HIS A 37 -18.47 -5.04 0.34
N LEU A 38 -17.84 -4.30 1.26
CA LEU A 38 -16.63 -4.72 1.96
C LEU A 38 -16.97 -5.27 3.34
N GLU A 39 -16.31 -6.34 3.71
CA GLU A 39 -16.41 -6.90 5.06
C GLU A 39 -15.88 -5.90 6.09
N ARG A 40 -16.46 -5.92 7.30
CA ARG A 40 -16.03 -5.09 8.42
C ARG A 40 -15.29 -5.89 9.46
N ALA A 41 -14.25 -5.26 10.02
CA ALA A 41 -13.49 -5.80 11.14
C ALA A 41 -13.25 -4.73 12.20
N ARG A 42 -12.88 -5.18 13.38
CA ARG A 42 -12.40 -4.33 14.48
C ARG A 42 -11.21 -4.97 15.18
N ILE A 43 -10.40 -4.15 15.85
CA ILE A 43 -9.37 -4.64 16.75
C ILE A 43 -9.92 -4.69 18.17
N GLN A 44 -9.88 -5.88 18.76
CA GLN A 44 -10.20 -6.08 20.16
C GLN A 44 -8.98 -6.69 20.89
N GLY A 45 -8.29 -5.88 21.68
CA GLY A 45 -6.96 -6.24 22.20
C GLY A 45 -5.95 -6.42 21.07
N ASP A 46 -5.46 -7.65 20.90
CA ASP A 46 -4.55 -8.03 19.80
C ASP A 46 -5.23 -8.90 18.73
N ARG A 47 -6.56 -8.97 18.75
CA ARG A 47 -7.33 -9.78 17.81
C ARG A 47 -7.96 -8.89 16.75
N LEU A 48 -7.92 -9.38 15.52
CA LEU A 48 -8.69 -8.86 14.38
C LEU A 48 -9.97 -9.68 14.29
N GLU A 49 -11.11 -9.06 14.58
CA GLU A 49 -12.42 -9.70 14.63
C GLU A 49 -13.28 -9.26 13.46
N PHE A 50 -13.81 -10.22 12.72
CA PHE A 50 -14.85 -10.08 11.72
C PHE A 50 -16.16 -10.62 12.29
N ALA A 51 -17.27 -10.37 11.59
CA ALA A 51 -18.59 -10.89 11.99
C ALA A 51 -18.57 -12.43 12.18
N ASP A 52 -17.88 -13.12 11.27
CA ASP A 52 -17.71 -14.58 11.32
C ASP A 52 -16.46 -15.02 10.50
N SER A 53 -16.24 -16.34 10.42
CA SER A 53 -15.12 -16.91 9.66
C SER A 53 -15.25 -16.68 8.16
N ARG A 54 -16.48 -16.68 7.61
CA ARG A 54 -16.73 -16.46 6.18
C ARG A 54 -16.41 -15.01 5.78
N ALA A 55 -16.84 -14.04 6.60
CA ALA A 55 -16.48 -12.63 6.39
C ALA A 55 -14.95 -12.44 6.36
N ARG A 56 -14.24 -13.07 7.31
CA ARG A 56 -12.77 -13.05 7.31
C ARG A 56 -12.18 -13.67 6.05
N GLU A 57 -12.63 -14.85 5.64
CA GLU A 57 -12.14 -15.54 4.44
C GLU A 57 -12.41 -14.70 3.19
N THR A 58 -13.59 -14.08 3.07
CA THR A 58 -13.92 -13.16 1.98
C THR A 58 -12.98 -11.96 1.97
N ALA A 59 -12.78 -11.29 3.10
CA ALA A 59 -11.91 -10.13 3.22
C ALA A 59 -10.46 -10.42 2.80
N LEU A 60 -9.92 -11.56 3.22
CA LEU A 60 -8.55 -11.96 2.88
C LEU A 60 -8.43 -12.41 1.41
N ALA A 61 -9.42 -13.09 0.88
CA ALA A 61 -9.44 -13.50 -0.53
C ALA A 61 -9.65 -12.31 -1.48
N ASP A 62 -10.44 -11.32 -1.09
CA ASP A 62 -10.63 -10.08 -1.85
C ASP A 62 -9.44 -9.11 -1.68
N GLY A 63 -8.65 -9.25 -0.61
CA GLY A 63 -7.48 -8.41 -0.32
C GLY A 63 -7.81 -7.02 0.22
N VAL A 64 -9.07 -6.78 0.61
CA VAL A 64 -9.57 -5.47 1.08
C VAL A 64 -10.72 -5.64 2.07
N PHE A 65 -10.77 -4.79 3.10
CA PHE A 65 -11.87 -4.72 4.06
C PHE A 65 -11.92 -3.36 4.78
N LEU A 66 -13.00 -3.10 5.50
CA LEU A 66 -13.12 -1.93 6.38
C LEU A 66 -12.70 -2.30 7.81
N LEU A 67 -11.87 -1.45 8.41
CA LEU A 67 -11.44 -1.59 9.81
C LEU A 67 -11.96 -0.41 10.62
N GLU A 68 -12.79 -0.68 11.62
CA GLU A 68 -13.25 0.34 12.56
C GLU A 68 -12.05 1.09 13.18
N ILE A 69 -12.11 2.41 13.19
CA ILE A 69 -11.03 3.25 13.73
C ILE A 69 -10.99 3.06 15.25
N PRO A 70 -9.89 2.53 15.82
CA PRO A 70 -9.76 2.44 17.26
C PRO A 70 -9.88 3.80 17.94
N ALA A 71 -10.59 3.86 19.07
CA ALA A 71 -10.89 5.10 19.78
C ALA A 71 -9.64 5.88 20.28
N ASP A 72 -8.50 5.21 20.36
CA ASP A 72 -7.22 5.80 20.74
C ASP A 72 -6.44 6.42 19.58
N ILE A 73 -6.97 6.36 18.34
CA ILE A 73 -6.36 6.95 17.14
C ILE A 73 -7.06 8.25 16.77
N ASP A 74 -6.33 9.36 16.87
CA ASP A 74 -6.81 10.67 16.41
C ASP A 74 -6.44 10.90 14.94
N VAL A 75 -7.44 10.78 14.07
CA VAL A 75 -7.27 10.98 12.62
C VAL A 75 -7.31 12.45 12.20
N ALA A 76 -7.73 13.37 13.08
CA ALA A 76 -7.95 14.78 12.75
C ALA A 76 -6.66 15.48 12.28
N ALA A 77 -5.51 15.11 12.88
CA ALA A 77 -4.20 15.63 12.47
C ALA A 77 -3.86 15.25 11.03
N GLY A 78 -4.11 13.98 10.65
CA GLY A 78 -3.90 13.50 9.29
C GLY A 78 -4.86 14.14 8.29
N ASP A 79 -6.13 14.25 8.64
CA ASP A 79 -7.14 14.92 7.83
C ASP A 79 -6.82 16.40 7.62
N ALA A 80 -6.31 17.11 8.64
CA ALA A 80 -5.88 18.51 8.52
C ALA A 80 -4.63 18.65 7.65
N PHE A 81 -3.63 17.81 7.84
CA PHE A 81 -2.40 17.83 7.06
C PHE A 81 -2.67 17.53 5.58
N SER A 82 -3.48 16.51 5.27
CA SER A 82 -3.81 16.11 3.90
C SER A 82 -4.50 17.21 3.07
N ARG A 83 -5.21 18.14 3.73
CA ARG A 83 -5.87 19.28 3.09
C ARG A 83 -4.97 20.49 2.87
N GLN A 84 -3.74 20.50 3.40
CA GLN A 84 -2.94 21.73 3.43
C GLN A 84 -1.51 21.59 2.89
N PHE A 85 -0.89 20.42 2.94
CA PHE A 85 0.53 20.24 2.58
C PHE A 85 0.86 20.72 1.15
N HIS A 86 -0.14 20.74 0.26
CA HIS A 86 -0.01 21.07 -1.16
C HIS A 86 -0.22 22.57 -1.47
N LEU A 87 -0.70 23.39 -0.52
CA LEU A 87 -1.14 24.76 -0.78
C LEU A 87 0.03 25.74 -1.03
N GLY A 88 1.23 25.43 -0.58
CA GLY A 88 2.40 26.29 -0.70
C GLY A 88 2.74 27.04 0.60
N PRO A 89 3.97 27.60 0.69
CA PRO A 89 4.56 28.10 1.94
C PRO A 89 3.78 29.26 2.60
N ASP A 90 3.04 30.03 1.82
CA ASP A 90 2.21 31.13 2.32
C ASP A 90 0.92 30.65 3.02
N SER A 91 0.70 29.36 3.08
CA SER A 91 -0.48 28.73 3.70
C SER A 91 -0.10 27.95 4.97
N PRO A 92 0.05 28.62 6.14
CA PRO A 92 0.36 27.93 7.38
C PRO A 92 -0.82 27.07 7.85
N PRO A 93 -0.58 26.02 8.66
CA PRO A 93 0.74 25.64 9.18
C PRO A 93 1.51 24.67 8.25
N TYR A 94 0.86 24.01 7.25
CA TYR A 94 1.44 22.86 6.57
C TYR A 94 1.84 23.13 5.11
N GLY A 95 1.56 24.28 4.53
CA GLY A 95 1.89 24.60 3.15
C GLY A 95 3.39 24.52 2.81
N ARG A 96 4.28 24.72 3.79
CA ARG A 96 5.75 24.60 3.64
C ARG A 96 6.19 23.24 3.10
N PHE A 97 5.40 22.20 3.32
CA PHE A 97 5.75 20.83 2.91
C PHE A 97 5.76 20.65 1.40
N ARG A 98 5.08 21.52 0.64
CA ARG A 98 5.14 21.54 -0.82
C ARG A 98 6.56 21.75 -1.36
N ASP A 99 7.42 22.47 -0.64
CA ASP A 99 8.76 22.80 -1.08
C ASP A 99 9.83 21.78 -0.62
N LEU A 100 9.43 20.77 0.15
CA LEU A 100 10.34 19.73 0.66
C LEU A 100 10.34 18.52 -0.30
N GLY A 101 11.13 18.60 -1.37
CA GLY A 101 11.29 17.51 -2.34
C GLY A 101 12.27 16.42 -1.89
N SER A 102 12.45 15.42 -2.74
CA SER A 102 13.30 14.25 -2.48
C SER A 102 14.76 14.58 -2.18
N GLU A 103 15.30 15.67 -2.76
CA GLU A 103 16.68 16.14 -2.51
C GLU A 103 16.89 16.47 -1.03
N HIS A 104 15.87 17.03 -0.35
CA HIS A 104 15.93 17.36 1.07
C HIS A 104 16.15 16.11 1.94
N PHE A 105 15.56 14.98 1.55
CA PHE A 105 15.61 13.73 2.31
C PHE A 105 16.71 12.77 1.82
N GLY A 106 17.36 13.05 0.70
CA GLY A 106 18.37 12.18 0.10
C GLY A 106 17.82 10.81 -0.35
N ASP A 107 16.52 10.73 -0.62
CA ASP A 107 15.84 9.52 -1.06
C ASP A 107 14.77 9.88 -2.11
N PRO A 108 14.85 9.34 -3.35
CA PRO A 108 13.97 9.70 -4.45
C PRO A 108 12.49 9.36 -4.21
N LEU A 109 12.17 8.49 -3.24
CA LEU A 109 10.79 8.18 -2.88
C LEU A 109 10.16 9.22 -1.95
N LEU A 110 10.97 9.98 -1.19
CA LEU A 110 10.47 10.81 -0.09
C LEU A 110 10.22 12.26 -0.50
N GLY A 111 9.40 12.95 0.30
CA GLY A 111 9.08 14.35 0.11
C GLY A 111 7.85 14.61 -0.76
N PHE A 112 7.79 15.80 -1.35
CA PHE A 112 6.70 16.23 -2.20
C PHE A 112 6.89 15.78 -3.65
N HIS A 113 5.84 15.18 -4.23
CA HIS A 113 5.80 14.71 -5.61
C HIS A 113 4.53 15.18 -6.30
N GLN A 114 4.65 15.80 -7.47
CA GLN A 114 3.55 15.94 -8.42
C GLN A 114 3.66 14.82 -9.45
N ARG A 115 2.64 13.99 -9.51
CA ARG A 115 2.62 12.86 -10.45
C ARG A 115 1.95 13.28 -11.77
N VAL A 116 2.10 12.44 -12.79
CA VAL A 116 1.53 12.66 -14.14
C VAL A 116 0.00 12.67 -14.15
N ASN A 117 -0.63 11.90 -13.28
CA ASN A 117 -2.08 11.92 -13.03
C ASN A 117 -2.46 13.03 -12.03
N GLN A 118 -3.73 13.07 -11.59
CA GLN A 118 -4.19 14.17 -10.71
C GLN A 118 -3.47 14.22 -9.37
N ILE A 119 -2.92 13.10 -8.91
CA ILE A 119 -2.37 13.01 -7.56
C ILE A 119 -1.10 13.82 -7.39
N GLU A 120 -1.02 14.54 -6.29
CA GLU A 120 0.22 15.03 -5.69
C GLU A 120 0.32 14.50 -4.26
N GLN A 121 1.55 14.19 -3.84
CA GLN A 121 1.80 13.43 -2.63
C GLN A 121 2.90 14.07 -1.80
N PHE A 122 2.76 13.97 -0.49
CA PHE A 122 3.87 14.15 0.43
C PHE A 122 4.02 12.89 1.27
N LEU A 123 5.18 12.27 1.23
CA LEU A 123 5.43 11.03 1.96
C LEU A 123 6.79 11.03 2.66
N LEU A 124 6.80 10.49 3.87
CA LEU A 124 8.03 10.25 4.61
C LEU A 124 8.05 8.84 5.20
N GLU A 125 9.25 8.26 5.22
CA GLU A 125 9.52 7.06 5.99
C GLU A 125 9.64 7.40 7.48
N ARG A 126 9.33 6.45 8.33
CA ARG A 126 9.25 6.57 9.79
C ARG A 126 10.50 7.20 10.42
N ARG A 127 11.71 6.97 9.88
CA ARG A 127 12.96 7.56 10.39
C ARG A 127 12.95 9.09 10.40
N PHE A 128 12.11 9.73 9.57
CA PHE A 128 11.99 11.19 9.46
C PHE A 128 10.76 11.76 10.20
N TRP A 129 9.85 10.93 10.72
CA TRP A 129 8.61 11.45 11.28
C TRP A 129 8.82 12.37 12.49
N ALA A 130 9.72 11.98 13.40
CA ALA A 130 9.97 12.76 14.62
C ALA A 130 10.67 14.10 14.36
N SER A 131 11.47 14.20 13.29
CA SER A 131 12.22 15.42 12.94
C SER A 131 11.45 16.36 12.03
N ASP A 132 10.65 15.80 11.09
CA ASP A 132 10.12 16.57 9.97
C ASP A 132 8.61 16.75 10.01
N TYR A 133 7.83 15.76 10.42
CA TYR A 133 6.39 15.95 10.60
C TYR A 133 6.05 16.76 11.85
N PRO A 134 4.91 17.49 11.84
CA PRO A 134 4.33 18.02 13.07
C PRO A 134 4.15 16.92 14.11
N PRO A 135 4.35 17.20 15.42
CA PRO A 135 4.30 16.17 16.47
C PRO A 135 3.01 15.35 16.49
N GLU A 136 1.87 15.96 16.18
CA GLU A 136 0.57 15.30 16.10
C GLU A 136 0.49 14.33 14.91
N VAL A 137 1.08 14.69 13.77
CA VAL A 137 1.14 13.83 12.57
C VAL A 137 2.11 12.67 12.80
N ALA A 138 3.28 12.93 13.38
CA ALA A 138 4.23 11.90 13.75
C ALA A 138 3.62 10.89 14.73
N ARG A 139 2.85 11.36 15.72
CA ARG A 139 2.12 10.51 16.68
C ARG A 139 1.08 9.65 15.97
N LEU A 140 0.32 10.20 15.03
CA LEU A 140 -0.61 9.44 14.20
C LEU A 140 0.11 8.32 13.45
N GLY A 141 1.26 8.60 12.81
CA GLY A 141 2.09 7.60 12.14
C GLY A 141 2.47 6.43 13.06
N GLU A 142 2.91 6.73 14.29
CA GLU A 142 3.25 5.70 15.28
C GLU A 142 2.02 4.89 15.75
N GLN A 143 0.84 5.52 15.87
CA GLN A 143 -0.40 4.82 16.19
C GLN A 143 -0.80 3.86 15.06
N LEU A 144 -0.72 4.32 13.80
CA LEU A 144 -1.00 3.50 12.62
C LEU A 144 0.02 2.36 12.46
N THR A 145 1.29 2.58 12.79
CA THR A 145 2.31 1.51 12.81
C THR A 145 1.93 0.41 13.79
N ARG A 146 1.51 0.75 15.02
CA ARG A 146 1.03 -0.25 15.99
C ARG A 146 -0.22 -0.98 15.52
N LEU A 147 -1.17 -0.27 14.89
CA LEU A 147 -2.37 -0.86 14.31
C LEU A 147 -2.02 -1.83 13.18
N SER A 148 -1.13 -1.43 12.27
CA SER A 148 -0.70 -2.28 11.15
C SER A 148 -0.05 -3.58 11.64
N GLN A 149 0.75 -3.53 12.70
CA GLN A 149 1.35 -4.71 13.31
C GLN A 149 0.31 -5.68 13.88
N LYS A 150 -0.72 -5.15 14.55
CA LYS A 150 -1.82 -5.99 15.08
C LYS A 150 -2.55 -6.70 13.94
N VAL A 151 -2.93 -5.97 12.88
CA VAL A 151 -3.58 -6.55 11.71
C VAL A 151 -2.67 -7.58 11.05
N LEU A 152 -1.42 -7.22 10.77
CA LEU A 152 -0.44 -8.10 10.13
C LEU A 152 -0.23 -9.40 10.94
N CYS A 153 0.00 -9.30 12.24
CA CYS A 153 0.22 -10.47 13.10
C CYS A 153 -1.02 -11.37 13.19
N ALA A 154 -2.23 -10.80 13.23
CA ALA A 154 -3.48 -11.56 13.22
C ALA A 154 -3.65 -12.34 11.92
N VAL A 155 -3.39 -11.69 10.76
CA VAL A 155 -3.45 -12.35 9.45
C VAL A 155 -2.39 -13.45 9.34
N LEU A 156 -1.14 -13.19 9.73
CA LEU A 156 -0.07 -14.20 9.70
C LEU A 156 -0.38 -15.42 10.57
N SER A 157 -1.07 -15.20 11.71
CA SER A 157 -1.57 -16.30 12.54
C SER A 157 -2.61 -17.14 11.81
N HIS A 158 -3.54 -16.48 11.14
CA HIS A 158 -4.61 -17.15 10.40
C HIS A 158 -4.09 -17.98 9.22
N VAL A 159 -3.12 -17.44 8.46
CA VAL A 159 -2.54 -18.14 7.30
C VAL A 159 -1.49 -19.20 7.69
N GLY A 160 -1.21 -19.32 8.99
CA GLY A 160 -0.34 -20.38 9.53
C GLY A 160 1.16 -20.10 9.44
N VAL A 161 1.59 -18.82 9.34
CA VAL A 161 3.01 -18.47 9.47
C VAL A 161 3.41 -18.51 10.94
N PRO A 162 4.34 -19.40 11.35
CA PRO A 162 4.76 -19.57 12.74
C PRO A 162 5.34 -18.26 13.32
N GLU A 163 5.10 -17.99 14.58
CA GLU A 163 5.55 -16.75 15.23
C GLU A 163 7.07 -16.52 15.09
N ARG A 164 7.87 -17.59 15.25
CA ARG A 164 9.33 -17.53 15.09
C ARG A 164 9.80 -17.06 13.73
N ASP A 165 8.99 -17.27 12.68
CA ASP A 165 9.34 -16.94 11.30
C ASP A 165 8.84 -15.56 10.88
N ARG A 166 7.85 -14.96 11.60
CA ARG A 166 7.16 -13.74 11.19
C ARG A 166 8.09 -12.55 11.02
N ARG A 167 9.07 -12.36 11.93
CA ARG A 167 10.02 -11.25 11.79
C ARG A 167 10.75 -11.32 10.45
N ARG A 168 11.29 -12.48 10.10
CA ARG A 168 12.02 -12.68 8.83
C ARG A 168 11.06 -12.66 7.64
N ALA A 169 9.91 -13.32 7.74
CA ALA A 169 8.88 -13.37 6.70
C ALA A 169 8.40 -11.98 6.27
N THR A 170 8.41 -11.03 7.19
CA THR A 170 7.91 -9.67 6.98
C THR A 170 9.02 -8.61 6.92
N GLY A 171 10.29 -9.03 6.81
CA GLY A 171 11.43 -8.10 6.81
C GLY A 171 11.36 -7.09 7.96
N GLY A 172 10.97 -7.57 9.16
CA GLY A 172 10.88 -6.75 10.37
C GLY A 172 9.53 -6.12 10.65
N CYS A 173 8.59 -6.01 9.70
CA CYS A 173 7.30 -5.33 9.90
C CYS A 173 6.50 -5.85 11.10
N SER A 174 6.50 -7.17 11.35
CA SER A 174 5.79 -7.76 12.49
C SER A 174 6.37 -7.37 13.87
N ARG A 175 7.52 -6.67 13.91
CA ARG A 175 8.24 -6.26 15.11
C ARG A 175 8.68 -4.79 15.10
N ALA A 176 7.97 -3.93 14.39
CA ALA A 176 8.27 -2.50 14.23
C ALA A 176 9.66 -2.18 13.65
N ALA A 177 10.28 -3.11 12.94
CA ALA A 177 11.60 -2.97 12.33
C ALA A 177 11.58 -3.04 10.79
N GLY A 178 10.40 -2.94 10.18
CA GLY A 178 10.23 -2.77 8.73
C GLY A 178 10.31 -1.30 8.32
N SER A 179 10.11 -1.04 7.04
CA SER A 179 9.93 0.31 6.51
C SER A 179 8.46 0.69 6.53
N TYR A 180 8.18 1.86 7.10
CA TYR A 180 6.83 2.40 7.22
C TYR A 180 6.80 3.79 6.60
N HIS A 181 5.83 4.00 5.71
CA HIS A 181 5.63 5.30 5.05
C HIS A 181 4.28 5.86 5.43
N LEU A 182 4.25 7.12 5.83
CA LEU A 182 3.02 7.89 5.99
C LEU A 182 2.92 8.86 4.83
N THR A 183 1.88 8.67 4.00
CA THR A 183 1.68 9.36 2.74
C THR A 183 0.40 10.15 2.77
N PHE A 184 0.48 11.41 2.37
CA PHE A 184 -0.65 12.31 2.21
C PHE A 184 -0.86 12.59 0.73
N ASN A 185 -2.12 12.56 0.30
CA ASN A 185 -2.51 12.70 -1.09
C ASN A 185 -3.50 13.84 -1.25
N HIS A 186 -3.27 14.67 -2.25
CA HIS A 186 -4.23 15.62 -2.79
C HIS A 186 -4.42 15.35 -4.29
N TYR A 187 -5.63 15.58 -4.80
CA TYR A 187 -5.98 15.32 -6.19
C TYR A 187 -6.39 16.63 -6.86
N ARG A 188 -5.61 17.06 -7.85
CA ARG A 188 -5.77 18.32 -8.59
C ARG A 188 -6.95 18.25 -9.55
N PRO A 189 -8.11 18.88 -9.27
CA PRO A 189 -9.31 18.76 -10.10
C PRO A 189 -9.14 19.41 -11.49
N GLU A 190 -8.25 20.40 -11.61
CA GLU A 190 -7.93 21.09 -12.86
C GLU A 190 -7.13 20.21 -13.83
N HIS A 191 -6.41 19.19 -13.33
CA HIS A 191 -5.64 18.29 -14.15
C HIS A 191 -6.55 17.24 -14.80
N ARG A 192 -6.53 17.16 -16.15
CA ARG A 192 -7.46 16.32 -16.91
C ARG A 192 -6.96 14.89 -17.08
N ASP A 193 -6.80 14.17 -15.97
CA ASP A 193 -6.38 12.76 -15.99
C ASP A 193 -7.16 11.97 -14.93
N VAL A 194 -6.88 10.67 -14.79
CA VAL A 194 -7.36 9.86 -13.68
C VAL A 194 -6.79 10.38 -12.35
N GLY A 195 -7.49 10.14 -11.25
CA GLY A 195 -6.99 10.51 -9.92
C GLY A 195 -5.67 9.81 -9.63
N LEU A 196 -5.67 8.49 -9.71
CA LEU A 196 -4.49 7.63 -9.61
C LEU A 196 -4.71 6.38 -10.45
N SER A 197 -3.72 5.99 -11.24
CA SER A 197 -3.74 4.80 -12.10
C SER A 197 -3.98 3.53 -11.31
N SER A 198 -4.54 2.50 -11.96
CA SER A 198 -4.78 1.21 -11.33
C SER A 198 -3.46 0.52 -10.99
N HIS A 199 -3.35 0.04 -9.76
CA HIS A 199 -2.16 -0.62 -9.24
C HIS A 199 -2.50 -1.53 -8.05
N LYS A 200 -1.54 -2.34 -7.64
CA LYS A 200 -1.47 -2.98 -6.32
C LYS A 200 -0.39 -2.29 -5.50
N ASP A 201 -0.59 -2.17 -4.20
CA ASP A 201 0.46 -1.71 -3.30
C ASP A 201 1.61 -2.73 -3.24
N ASP A 202 2.84 -2.30 -3.02
CA ASP A 202 4.03 -3.16 -2.95
C ASP A 202 4.20 -3.86 -1.59
N GLY A 203 3.76 -3.22 -0.51
CA GLY A 203 3.96 -3.66 0.86
C GLY A 203 3.12 -4.86 1.29
N PHE A 204 3.11 -5.10 2.60
CA PHE A 204 2.24 -6.11 3.20
C PHE A 204 0.82 -5.59 3.40
N LEU A 205 0.70 -4.33 3.83
CA LEU A 205 -0.54 -3.76 4.32
C LEU A 205 -0.52 -2.25 4.16
N THR A 206 -1.63 -1.71 3.68
CA THR A 206 -1.94 -0.28 3.66
C THR A 206 -3.15 0.00 4.54
N ILE A 207 -3.05 0.98 5.43
CA ILE A 207 -4.16 1.55 6.18
C ILE A 207 -4.49 2.87 5.51
N LEU A 208 -5.62 2.93 4.80
CA LEU A 208 -6.02 4.10 4.01
C LEU A 208 -7.17 4.84 4.70
N ARG A 209 -7.00 6.15 4.90
CA ARG A 209 -8.05 7.08 5.31
C ARG A 209 -8.54 7.86 4.10
N THR A 210 -9.83 7.77 3.83
CA THR A 210 -10.50 8.58 2.81
C THR A 210 -11.82 9.11 3.36
N THR A 211 -12.06 10.40 3.17
CA THR A 211 -13.28 11.11 3.63
C THR A 211 -14.15 11.55 2.46
N THR A 212 -13.70 11.30 1.23
CA THR A 212 -14.39 11.69 -0.01
C THR A 212 -14.42 10.51 -0.98
N PRO A 213 -15.45 10.41 -1.85
CA PRO A 213 -15.54 9.36 -2.86
C PRO A 213 -14.38 9.36 -3.86
N GLY A 214 -14.23 8.26 -4.60
CA GLY A 214 -13.29 8.17 -5.72
C GLY A 214 -12.40 6.94 -5.70
N LEU A 215 -12.25 6.28 -4.56
CA LEU A 215 -11.54 4.99 -4.49
C LEU A 215 -12.38 3.91 -5.15
N GLU A 216 -11.74 3.15 -6.04
CA GLU A 216 -12.33 2.00 -6.74
C GLU A 216 -11.42 0.79 -6.59
N VAL A 217 -12.02 -0.38 -6.41
CA VAL A 217 -11.33 -1.67 -6.27
C VAL A 217 -11.78 -2.64 -7.36
N ASN A 218 -10.85 -3.49 -7.81
CA ASN A 218 -11.19 -4.56 -8.75
C ASN A 218 -11.33 -5.87 -7.97
N ARG A 219 -12.55 -6.34 -7.81
CA ARG A 219 -12.85 -7.62 -7.18
C ARG A 219 -13.51 -8.55 -8.19
N LYS A 220 -12.99 -9.76 -8.34
CA LYS A 220 -13.56 -10.77 -9.26
C LYS A 220 -13.75 -10.20 -10.69
N ASP A 221 -12.72 -9.51 -11.18
CA ASP A 221 -12.68 -8.84 -12.49
C ASP A 221 -13.72 -7.73 -12.71
N ARG A 222 -14.27 -7.16 -11.63
CA ARG A 222 -15.20 -6.03 -11.67
C ARG A 222 -14.67 -4.85 -10.86
N TRP A 223 -14.73 -3.68 -11.48
CA TRP A 223 -14.44 -2.42 -10.79
C TRP A 223 -15.67 -1.97 -10.00
N GLU A 224 -15.48 -1.74 -8.72
CA GLU A 224 -16.53 -1.32 -7.79
C GLU A 224 -16.06 -0.10 -6.99
N ARG A 225 -16.95 0.86 -6.73
CA ARG A 225 -16.64 2.01 -5.87
C ARG A 225 -16.58 1.58 -4.41
N VAL A 226 -15.60 2.07 -3.69
CA VAL A 226 -15.57 1.92 -2.22
C VAL A 226 -16.40 3.05 -1.61
N PRO A 227 -17.52 2.73 -0.93
CA PRO A 227 -18.29 3.74 -0.20
C PRO A 227 -17.45 4.39 0.89
N VAL A 228 -17.62 5.70 1.06
CA VAL A 228 -16.94 6.41 2.16
C VAL A 228 -17.59 6.04 3.48
N ASP A 229 -16.76 5.62 4.42
CA ASP A 229 -17.14 5.38 5.80
C ASP A 229 -16.21 6.18 6.73
N PRO A 230 -16.69 7.26 7.35
CA PRO A 230 -15.83 8.13 8.16
C PRO A 230 -15.31 7.46 9.45
N ASP A 231 -15.96 6.37 9.89
CA ASP A 231 -15.62 5.66 11.10
C ASP A 231 -14.69 4.46 10.85
N CYS A 232 -14.30 4.26 9.58
CA CYS A 232 -13.44 3.13 9.18
C CYS A 232 -12.22 3.58 8.39
N PHE A 233 -11.14 2.82 8.54
CA PHE A 233 -10.06 2.74 7.55
C PHE A 233 -10.41 1.72 6.47
N VAL A 234 -9.92 1.93 5.25
CA VAL A 234 -9.85 0.87 4.23
C VAL A 234 -8.50 0.19 4.39
N ILE A 235 -8.53 -1.11 4.57
CA ILE A 235 -7.32 -1.94 4.66
C ILE A 235 -7.12 -2.61 3.31
N ASN A 236 -5.96 -2.39 2.70
CA ASN A 236 -5.51 -3.06 1.48
C ASN A 236 -4.33 -3.97 1.80
N PHE A 237 -4.32 -5.19 1.27
CA PHE A 237 -3.11 -5.97 1.23
C PHE A 237 -2.39 -5.76 -0.10
N GLY A 238 -1.05 -5.76 -0.01
CA GLY A 238 -0.18 -5.52 -1.15
C GLY A 238 0.59 -6.76 -1.60
N LEU A 239 1.43 -6.58 -2.61
CA LEU A 239 2.18 -7.64 -3.31
C LEU A 239 3.04 -8.48 -2.36
N SER A 240 3.71 -7.85 -1.38
CA SER A 240 4.52 -8.60 -0.41
C SER A 240 3.68 -9.59 0.41
N MET A 241 2.43 -9.25 0.75
CA MET A 241 1.52 -10.15 1.44
C MET A 241 1.04 -11.28 0.51
N GLU A 242 0.66 -10.94 -0.72
CA GLU A 242 0.24 -11.93 -1.72
C GLU A 242 1.37 -12.94 -2.00
N ILE A 243 2.58 -12.46 -2.25
CA ILE A 243 3.76 -13.31 -2.47
C ILE A 243 4.03 -14.22 -1.26
N LEU A 244 3.99 -13.64 -0.05
CA LEU A 244 4.26 -14.39 1.18
C LEU A 244 3.29 -15.54 1.39
N THR A 245 2.00 -15.29 1.13
CA THR A 245 0.93 -16.22 1.50
C THR A 245 0.44 -17.11 0.36
N ALA A 246 0.84 -16.86 -0.89
CA ALA A 246 0.39 -17.61 -2.07
C ALA A 246 0.52 -19.14 -1.93
N PRO A 247 1.60 -19.71 -1.32
CA PRO A 247 1.71 -21.14 -1.15
C PRO A 247 0.95 -21.71 0.06
N THR A 248 0.28 -20.87 0.86
CA THR A 248 -0.45 -21.32 2.06
C THR A 248 -1.85 -21.85 1.71
N LYS A 249 -2.52 -22.46 2.68
CA LYS A 249 -3.90 -22.94 2.51
C LYS A 249 -4.93 -21.83 2.49
N ALA A 250 -4.58 -20.62 2.96
CA ALA A 250 -5.43 -19.45 3.01
C ALA A 250 -4.67 -18.24 2.44
N PRO A 251 -4.44 -18.21 1.12
CA PRO A 251 -3.70 -17.11 0.49
C PRO A 251 -4.47 -15.79 0.65
N VAL A 252 -3.72 -14.69 0.83
CA VAL A 252 -4.24 -13.34 0.91
C VAL A 252 -3.94 -12.64 -0.41
N ALA A 253 -4.98 -12.12 -1.07
CA ALA A 253 -4.79 -11.41 -2.33
C ALA A 253 -4.26 -9.98 -2.10
N ALA A 254 -3.48 -9.46 -3.04
CA ALA A 254 -3.26 -8.02 -3.17
C ALA A 254 -4.36 -7.41 -4.04
N ILE A 255 -5.07 -6.41 -3.52
CA ILE A 255 -6.17 -5.79 -4.24
C ILE A 255 -5.68 -4.80 -5.30
N MET A 256 -6.15 -4.97 -6.54
CA MET A 256 -6.00 -3.95 -7.58
C MET A 256 -6.97 -2.81 -7.30
N HIS A 257 -6.46 -1.58 -7.20
CA HIS A 257 -7.27 -0.40 -6.93
C HIS A 257 -6.82 0.81 -7.74
N ARG A 258 -7.67 1.82 -7.81
CA ARG A 258 -7.40 3.09 -8.49
C ARG A 258 -8.21 4.21 -7.84
N VAL A 259 -7.90 5.45 -8.22
CA VAL A 259 -8.75 6.59 -7.89
C VAL A 259 -9.32 7.17 -9.18
N ALA A 260 -10.64 7.24 -9.26
CA ALA A 260 -11.34 7.84 -10.38
C ALA A 260 -10.94 9.33 -10.52
N ARG A 261 -11.13 9.87 -11.74
CA ARG A 261 -10.95 11.29 -11.97
C ARG A 261 -11.82 12.11 -11.00
N GLN A 262 -11.20 13.07 -10.34
CA GLN A 262 -11.86 13.97 -9.42
C GLN A 262 -12.24 15.28 -10.12
N GLY A 263 -13.49 15.71 -9.93
CA GLY A 263 -13.98 17.00 -10.41
C GLY A 263 -13.98 18.08 -9.34
N GLY A 264 -13.63 17.75 -8.10
CA GLY A 264 -13.54 18.64 -6.95
C GLY A 264 -12.35 18.30 -6.08
N ASP A 265 -12.14 19.10 -5.04
CA ASP A 265 -11.07 18.89 -4.08
C ASP A 265 -11.22 17.55 -3.35
N ARG A 266 -10.15 16.77 -3.34
CA ARG A 266 -10.09 15.46 -2.67
C ARG A 266 -8.74 15.30 -2.00
N SER A 267 -8.79 14.86 -0.74
CA SER A 267 -7.60 14.50 0.02
C SER A 267 -7.77 13.15 0.69
N SER A 268 -6.66 12.48 0.95
CA SER A 268 -6.61 11.22 1.69
C SER A 268 -5.23 11.05 2.32
N PHE A 269 -5.08 10.11 3.24
CA PHE A 269 -3.76 9.68 3.68
C PHE A 269 -3.71 8.16 3.86
N GLY A 270 -2.51 7.61 3.75
CA GLY A 270 -2.25 6.19 3.89
C GLY A 270 -0.99 5.91 4.70
N HIS A 271 -1.02 4.83 5.47
CA HIS A 271 0.12 4.27 6.16
C HIS A 271 0.48 2.94 5.50
N PHE A 272 1.68 2.85 4.97
CA PHE A 272 2.19 1.70 4.23
C PHE A 272 3.20 0.94 5.09
N SER A 273 3.10 -0.39 5.09
CA SER A 273 3.97 -1.28 5.84
C SER A 273 4.69 -2.22 4.89
N SER A 274 6.00 -2.04 4.75
CA SER A 274 6.84 -2.80 3.81
C SER A 274 8.00 -3.47 4.53
N SER A 275 8.56 -4.50 3.90
CA SER A 275 9.82 -5.10 4.35
C SER A 275 10.92 -4.04 4.44
N GLY A 276 11.81 -4.15 5.42
CA GLY A 276 12.87 -3.19 5.64
C GLY A 276 13.68 -2.91 4.37
N CYS A 277 13.66 -1.66 3.90
CA CYS A 277 14.27 -1.21 2.64
C CYS A 277 14.94 0.17 2.73
N ALA A 278 15.19 0.68 3.94
CA ALA A 278 15.95 1.91 4.12
C ALA A 278 17.37 1.80 3.50
N PRO A 279 18.03 2.90 3.15
CA PRO A 279 19.38 2.87 2.60
C PRO A 279 20.33 2.00 3.43
N GLY A 280 20.99 1.04 2.77
CA GLY A 280 21.86 0.05 3.42
C GLY A 280 21.13 -1.15 4.07
N MET A 281 19.81 -1.19 3.98
CA MET A 281 18.95 -2.31 4.46
C MET A 281 18.16 -2.89 3.31
N ASP A 282 18.21 -4.20 3.13
CA ASP A 282 17.35 -4.96 2.22
C ASP A 282 16.99 -6.30 2.87
N GLU A 283 15.92 -6.27 3.66
CA GLU A 283 15.44 -7.48 4.36
C GLU A 283 14.80 -8.49 3.39
N GLY A 284 14.44 -8.09 2.18
CA GLY A 284 13.88 -8.92 1.12
C GLY A 284 12.39 -9.23 1.26
N VAL A 285 11.84 -9.78 0.19
CA VAL A 285 10.47 -10.28 0.08
C VAL A 285 10.51 -11.81 -0.02
N PHE A 286 9.67 -12.48 0.75
CA PHE A 286 9.71 -13.94 0.91
C PHE A 286 8.39 -14.60 0.57
N ARG A 287 8.45 -15.87 0.12
CA ARG A 287 7.33 -16.82 0.15
C ARG A 287 7.46 -17.70 1.38
N TYR A 288 6.33 -17.99 2.01
CA TYR A 288 6.28 -18.99 3.06
C TYR A 288 5.83 -20.35 2.48
N LEU A 289 6.73 -21.32 2.55
CA LEU A 289 6.50 -22.70 2.09
C LEU A 289 6.16 -23.56 3.31
N PRO A 290 4.89 -23.97 3.51
CA PRO A 290 4.51 -24.84 4.62
C PRO A 290 5.39 -26.11 4.67
N GLY A 291 6.04 -26.33 5.82
CA GLY A 291 6.96 -27.45 6.00
C GLY A 291 8.41 -27.22 5.53
N SER A 292 8.67 -26.20 4.69
CA SER A 292 10.01 -25.91 4.17
C SER A 292 10.57 -24.54 4.62
N GLY A 293 9.72 -23.67 5.16
CA GLY A 293 10.14 -22.35 5.68
C GLY A 293 10.05 -21.24 4.65
N LEU A 294 11.01 -20.30 4.69
CA LEU A 294 10.99 -19.07 3.90
C LEU A 294 11.93 -19.18 2.69
N ASP A 295 11.43 -18.79 1.53
CA ASP A 295 12.16 -18.68 0.28
C ASP A 295 12.17 -17.21 -0.18
N ARG A 296 13.37 -16.63 -0.40
CA ARG A 296 13.52 -15.23 -0.81
C ARG A 296 13.20 -15.07 -2.30
N VAL A 297 12.33 -14.14 -2.64
CA VAL A 297 11.85 -13.90 -4.01
C VAL A 297 12.63 -12.75 -4.67
N CYS A 298 12.71 -11.59 -3.99
CA CYS A 298 13.39 -10.39 -4.52
C CYS A 298 13.87 -9.49 -3.37
N GLY A 299 14.51 -8.38 -3.71
CA GLY A 299 14.81 -7.29 -2.79
C GLY A 299 13.54 -6.52 -2.40
N SER A 300 13.49 -6.00 -1.19
CA SER A 300 12.37 -5.16 -0.75
C SER A 300 12.34 -3.81 -1.47
N ARG A 301 13.50 -3.17 -1.64
CA ARG A 301 13.60 -1.92 -2.40
C ARG A 301 13.36 -2.12 -3.89
N GLU A 302 13.87 -3.22 -4.44
CA GLU A 302 13.63 -3.60 -5.85
C GLU A 302 12.13 -3.67 -6.15
N LEU A 303 11.33 -4.31 -5.27
CA LEU A 303 9.88 -4.39 -5.45
C LEU A 303 9.21 -3.02 -5.45
N ILE A 304 9.58 -2.13 -4.52
CA ILE A 304 9.02 -0.78 -4.41
C ILE A 304 9.37 0.05 -5.66
N ASP A 305 10.64 0.09 -6.05
CA ASP A 305 11.12 0.90 -7.18
C ASP A 305 10.48 0.44 -8.51
N GLU A 306 10.35 -0.87 -8.72
CA GLU A 306 9.67 -1.41 -9.89
C GLU A 306 8.17 -1.07 -9.88
N ASN A 307 7.49 -1.18 -8.73
CA ASN A 307 6.09 -0.85 -8.61
C ASN A 307 5.82 0.65 -8.84
N ASP A 308 6.63 1.53 -8.24
CA ASP A 308 6.54 2.98 -8.44
C ASP A 308 6.75 3.35 -9.91
N HIS A 309 7.76 2.77 -10.56
CA HIS A 309 7.98 2.94 -11.99
C HIS A 309 6.76 2.52 -12.80
N GLU A 310 6.17 1.36 -12.51
CA GLU A 310 5.00 0.86 -13.19
C GLU A 310 3.76 1.73 -12.96
N ILE A 311 3.54 2.26 -11.77
CA ILE A 311 2.40 3.13 -11.46
C ILE A 311 2.49 4.46 -12.24
N TYR A 312 3.71 5.02 -12.39
CA TYR A 312 3.89 6.38 -12.88
C TYR A 312 4.54 6.50 -14.27
N ALA A 313 5.22 5.46 -14.80
CA ALA A 313 5.87 5.51 -16.11
C ALA A 313 4.93 5.33 -17.32
N GLY A 314 3.72 4.88 -17.12
CA GLY A 314 2.77 4.58 -18.22
C GLY A 314 2.13 5.78 -18.91
N THR A 315 2.63 7.00 -18.67
CA THR A 315 2.04 8.25 -19.15
C THR A 315 3.05 9.23 -19.75
N ASP A 316 4.19 8.74 -20.25
CA ASP A 316 5.08 9.59 -21.03
C ASP A 316 4.31 10.11 -22.24
N ALA A 317 3.98 11.41 -22.18
CA ALA A 317 3.53 12.15 -23.36
C ALA A 317 4.61 12.03 -24.44
N PRO A 318 4.24 11.88 -25.73
CA PRO A 318 5.24 11.80 -26.79
C PRO A 318 6.00 13.13 -26.86
N GLY A 319 7.17 13.21 -26.29
CA GLY A 319 7.98 14.45 -26.34
C GLY A 319 9.30 14.49 -25.59
N ASP A 320 9.56 13.63 -24.65
CA ASP A 320 10.87 13.68 -23.94
C ASP A 320 11.84 12.63 -24.51
N LYS A 321 12.50 13.03 -25.60
CA LYS A 321 13.70 12.34 -26.07
C LYS A 321 14.80 12.58 -25.06
N ARG A 322 15.09 11.58 -24.24
CA ARG A 322 16.31 11.54 -23.41
C ARG A 322 17.52 11.87 -24.31
N ARG A 323 18.23 12.92 -23.96
CA ARG A 323 19.54 13.19 -24.50
C ARG A 323 20.46 12.08 -24.01
N GLU A 324 20.80 11.16 -24.90
CA GLU A 324 22.00 10.34 -24.77
C GLU A 324 23.20 11.27 -24.73
N HIS A 325 23.93 11.23 -23.63
CA HIS A 325 25.36 11.56 -23.56
C HIS A 325 26.02 10.67 -22.51
#